data_06b303f186778183189852a568facb06
#
_entry.id   06b303f186778183189852a568facb06
#
_cell.length_a   1.000
_cell.length_b   1.000
_cell.length_c   1.000
_cell.angle_alpha   90.00
_cell.angle_beta   90.00
_cell.angle_gamma   90.00
#
_symmetry.space_group_name_H-M   'P 1'
#
loop_
_entity.id
_entity.type
_entity.pdbx_description
1 polymer ?
#
loop_
_entity_poly.entity_id
_entity_poly.type
_entity_poly.pdbx_seq_one_letter_code
_entity_poly.pdbx_strand_id
1 'polypeptide(L)'
;MQSKTNKLLIFTKSPVLGEVKTRLQPEYSPEQSLALHKNLVINTLASVSDAANYVTELCCAPNRQSMFFLDCENRFPIQLNDQLGDDLGERMAFAMSSALQYIPKYRFIS
;
A
#
# COMPACT_ATOMS: atom_id res chain seq x y z
N MET A 1 21.39 10.80 20.37
CA MET A 1 20.06 11.10 19.86
C MET A 1 19.89 10.44 18.49
N GLN A 2 18.84 9.67 18.31
CA GLN A 2 18.62 9.02 17.04
C GLN A 2 17.90 9.95 16.07
N SER A 3 18.37 9.97 14.83
CA SER A 3 17.69 10.66 13.75
C SER A 3 16.38 9.94 13.45
N LYS A 4 15.35 10.69 12.99
CA LYS A 4 14.14 10.07 12.51
C LYS A 4 14.43 9.27 11.23
N THR A 5 13.93 8.06 11.18
CA THR A 5 14.01 7.23 9.99
C THR A 5 12.86 7.60 9.05
N ASN A 6 13.10 7.57 7.76
CA ASN A 6 12.05 7.77 6.76
C ASN A 6 11.08 6.58 6.80
N LYS A 7 9.79 6.88 6.78
CA LYS A 7 8.75 5.85 6.67
C LYS A 7 7.94 6.09 5.40
N LEU A 8 7.85 5.07 4.57
CA LEU A 8 7.06 5.13 3.35
C LEU A 8 5.73 4.43 3.58
N LEU A 9 4.65 5.18 3.43
CA LEU A 9 3.29 4.68 3.57
C LEU A 9 2.72 4.46 2.17
N ILE A 10 2.37 3.22 1.85
CA ILE A 10 1.80 2.87 0.55
C ILE A 10 0.34 2.50 0.78
N PHE A 11 -0.56 3.32 0.24
CA PHE A 11 -2.01 3.12 0.36
C PHE A 11 -2.52 2.34 -0.85
N THR A 12 -3.11 1.19 -0.61
CA THR A 12 -3.63 0.36 -1.70
C THR A 12 -4.86 -0.42 -1.26
N LYS A 13 -5.67 -0.81 -2.25
CA LYS A 13 -6.82 -1.66 -2.05
C LYS A 13 -6.46 -3.13 -2.18
N SER A 14 -7.20 -3.98 -1.49
CA SER A 14 -7.18 -5.41 -1.72
C SER A 14 -7.53 -5.70 -3.18
N PRO A 15 -6.76 -6.57 -3.86
CA PRO A 15 -7.01 -6.88 -5.27
C PRO A 15 -8.23 -7.80 -5.42
N VAL A 16 -9.38 -7.21 -5.68
CA VAL A 16 -10.65 -7.92 -5.86
C VAL A 16 -11.14 -7.68 -7.28
N LEU A 17 -11.50 -8.76 -7.96
CA LEU A 17 -11.94 -8.70 -9.35
C LEU A 17 -13.12 -7.73 -9.50
N GLY A 18 -13.02 -6.82 -10.45
CA GLY A 18 -14.04 -5.82 -10.73
C GLY A 18 -14.05 -4.60 -9.82
N GLU A 19 -13.20 -4.57 -8.78
CA GLU A 19 -13.18 -3.47 -7.81
C GLU A 19 -11.93 -2.59 -7.90
N VAL A 20 -10.91 -3.01 -8.65
CA VAL A 20 -9.66 -2.25 -8.80
C VAL A 20 -9.49 -1.77 -10.24
N LYS A 21 -8.88 -0.60 -10.41
CA LYS A 21 -8.61 -0.02 -11.73
C LYS A 21 -9.86 0.11 -12.61
N THR A 22 -11.00 0.41 -12.00
CA THR A 22 -12.29 0.50 -12.72
C THR A 22 -12.28 1.57 -13.80
N ARG A 23 -11.43 2.59 -13.66
CA ARG A 23 -11.28 3.65 -14.67
C ARG A 23 -10.75 3.13 -16.01
N LEU A 24 -10.13 1.97 -16.02
CA LEU A 24 -9.54 1.40 -17.23
C LEU A 24 -10.56 0.66 -18.09
N GLN A 25 -11.77 0.46 -17.58
CA GLN A 25 -12.84 -0.16 -18.34
C GLN A 25 -13.50 0.86 -19.25
N PRO A 26 -13.95 0.46 -20.46
CA PRO A 26 -13.99 -0.91 -20.99
C PRO A 26 -12.74 -1.37 -21.71
N GLU A 27 -11.66 -0.57 -21.78
CA GLU A 27 -10.46 -0.93 -22.53
C GLU A 27 -9.76 -2.16 -21.97
N TYR A 28 -9.86 -2.35 -20.65
CA TYR A 28 -9.28 -3.50 -19.96
C TYR A 28 -10.39 -4.32 -19.32
N SER A 29 -10.29 -5.64 -19.41
CA SER A 29 -11.21 -6.53 -18.70
C SER A 29 -10.97 -6.42 -17.19
N PRO A 30 -11.95 -6.84 -16.35
CA PRO A 30 -11.72 -6.91 -14.91
C PRO A 30 -10.49 -7.75 -14.54
N GLU A 31 -10.25 -8.85 -15.25
CA GLU A 31 -9.10 -9.73 -15.02
C GLU A 31 -7.78 -9.03 -15.36
N GLN A 32 -7.76 -8.30 -16.46
CA GLN A 32 -6.58 -7.52 -16.86
C GLN A 32 -6.30 -6.40 -15.86
N SER A 33 -7.35 -5.72 -15.41
CA SER A 33 -7.22 -4.66 -14.41
C SER A 33 -6.72 -5.19 -13.08
N LEU A 34 -7.19 -6.38 -12.68
CA LEU A 34 -6.73 -7.03 -11.46
C LEU A 34 -5.24 -7.40 -11.55
N ALA A 35 -4.82 -7.99 -12.66
CA ALA A 35 -3.42 -8.36 -12.87
C ALA A 35 -2.52 -7.11 -12.85
N LEU A 36 -2.96 -6.04 -13.50
CA LEU A 36 -2.23 -4.78 -13.53
C LEU A 36 -2.06 -4.20 -12.13
N HIS A 37 -3.14 -4.23 -11.32
CA HIS A 37 -3.10 -3.74 -9.95
C HIS A 37 -2.10 -4.53 -9.10
N LYS A 38 -2.15 -5.86 -9.16
CA LYS A 38 -1.22 -6.73 -8.42
C LYS A 38 0.22 -6.46 -8.83
N ASN A 39 0.47 -6.37 -10.14
CA ASN A 39 1.82 -6.12 -10.66
C ASN A 39 2.35 -4.76 -10.20
N LEU A 40 1.49 -3.75 -10.16
CA LEU A 40 1.88 -2.42 -9.73
C LEU A 40 2.28 -2.40 -8.26
N VAL A 41 1.52 -3.10 -7.41
CA VAL A 41 1.87 -3.24 -5.99
C VAL A 41 3.21 -3.94 -5.83
N ILE A 42 3.38 -5.09 -6.49
CA ILE A 42 4.61 -5.88 -6.38
C ILE A 42 5.81 -5.10 -6.90
N ASN A 43 5.68 -4.44 -8.05
CA ASN A 43 6.77 -3.64 -8.62
C ASN A 43 7.15 -2.47 -7.73
N THR A 44 6.16 -1.83 -7.10
CA THR A 44 6.41 -0.74 -6.16
C THR A 44 7.17 -1.25 -4.93
N LEU A 45 6.72 -2.37 -4.35
CA LEU A 45 7.40 -2.97 -3.19
C LEU A 45 8.82 -3.41 -3.53
N ALA A 46 9.01 -4.01 -4.69
CA ALA A 46 10.34 -4.43 -5.14
C ALA A 46 11.29 -3.25 -5.30
N SER A 47 10.79 -2.13 -5.83
CA SER A 47 11.64 -0.97 -6.06
C SER A 47 12.04 -0.24 -4.77
N VAL A 48 11.24 -0.32 -3.71
CA VAL A 48 11.52 0.38 -2.45
C VAL A 48 12.11 -0.53 -1.37
N SER A 49 12.03 -1.85 -1.53
CA SER A 49 12.47 -2.80 -0.51
C SER A 49 13.98 -2.76 -0.26
N ASP A 50 14.75 -2.35 -1.27
CA ASP A 50 16.20 -2.23 -1.15
C ASP A 50 16.66 -0.89 -0.59
N ALA A 51 15.72 0.03 -0.34
CA ALA A 51 16.05 1.36 0.18
C ALA A 51 16.32 1.26 1.69
N ALA A 52 17.60 1.29 2.06
CA ALA A 52 18.03 1.08 3.44
C ALA A 52 17.50 2.16 4.41
N ASN A 53 17.07 3.30 3.88
CA ASN A 53 16.66 4.45 4.69
C ASN A 53 15.14 4.48 4.96
N TYR A 54 14.39 3.50 4.50
CA TYR A 54 12.94 3.49 4.65
C TYR A 54 12.46 2.32 5.46
N VAL A 55 11.50 2.62 6.34
CA VAL A 55 10.59 1.60 6.88
C VAL A 55 9.34 1.67 6.00
N THR A 56 9.01 0.56 5.34
CA THR A 56 7.88 0.53 4.41
C THR A 56 6.66 -0.09 5.08
N GLU A 57 5.55 0.60 5.02
CA GLU A 57 4.27 0.12 5.54
C GLU A 57 3.24 0.12 4.43
N LEU A 58 2.59 -1.02 4.25
CA LEU A 58 1.49 -1.15 3.30
C LEU A 58 0.17 -0.93 4.04
N CYS A 59 -0.51 0.16 3.71
CA CYS A 59 -1.77 0.54 4.33
C CYS A 59 -2.90 -0.03 3.47
N CYS A 60 -3.57 -1.04 4.00
CA CYS A 60 -4.46 -1.92 3.25
C CYS A 60 -5.93 -1.57 3.45
N ALA A 61 -6.70 -1.50 2.38
CA ALA A 61 -8.14 -1.31 2.43
C ALA A 61 -8.82 -2.50 1.72
N PRO A 62 -9.92 -3.02 2.22
CA PRO A 62 -10.61 -2.64 3.46
C PRO A 62 -9.88 -3.07 4.73
N ASN A 63 -8.96 -4.03 4.63
CA ASN A 63 -8.13 -4.48 5.74
C ASN A 63 -6.93 -5.26 5.19
N ARG A 64 -6.04 -5.66 6.08
CA ARG A 64 -4.77 -6.34 5.75
C ARG A 64 -4.88 -7.87 5.62
N GLN A 65 -6.08 -8.43 5.71
CA GLN A 65 -6.26 -9.88 5.79
C GLN A 65 -6.28 -10.59 4.43
N SER A 66 -6.21 -9.85 3.33
CA SER A 66 -6.15 -10.44 2.00
C SER A 66 -4.93 -11.36 1.86
N MET A 67 -5.11 -12.50 1.25
CA MET A 67 -4.02 -13.44 0.95
C MET A 67 -2.90 -12.76 0.15
N PHE A 68 -3.26 -11.87 -0.75
CA PHE A 68 -2.28 -11.12 -1.54
C PHE A 68 -1.37 -10.28 -0.63
N PHE A 69 -1.94 -9.58 0.35
CA PHE A 69 -1.16 -8.76 1.26
C PHE A 69 -0.28 -9.60 2.17
N LEU A 70 -0.78 -10.74 2.64
CA LEU A 70 0.01 -11.66 3.46
C LEU A 70 1.18 -12.23 2.66
N ASP A 71 0.97 -12.52 1.39
CA ASP A 71 2.05 -12.98 0.50
C ASP A 71 3.11 -11.87 0.31
N CYS A 72 2.67 -10.63 0.15
CA CYS A 72 3.60 -9.50 0.07
C CYS A 72 4.45 -9.35 1.33
N GLU A 73 3.84 -9.54 2.51
CA GLU A 73 4.56 -9.48 3.77
C GLU A 73 5.63 -10.57 3.86
N ASN A 74 5.35 -11.76 3.31
CA ASN A 74 6.30 -12.86 3.28
C ASN A 74 7.45 -12.62 2.31
N ARG A 75 7.21 -11.85 1.25
CA ARG A 75 8.18 -11.65 0.16
C ARG A 75 9.05 -10.40 0.33
N PHE A 76 8.55 -9.40 1.04
CA PHE A 76 9.21 -8.11 1.16
C PHE A 76 9.31 -7.69 2.63
N PRO A 77 10.35 -6.93 3.01
CA PRO A 77 10.51 -6.45 4.39
C PRO A 77 9.59 -5.26 4.66
N ILE A 78 8.30 -5.53 4.74
CA ILE A 78 7.26 -4.50 4.94
C ILE A 78 6.41 -4.82 6.16
N GLN A 79 5.72 -3.79 6.64
CA GLN A 79 4.69 -3.91 7.66
C GLN A 79 3.32 -3.76 7.00
N LEU A 80 2.34 -4.52 7.48
CA LEU A 80 0.95 -4.37 7.02
C LEU A 80 0.14 -3.66 8.07
N ASN A 81 -0.71 -2.73 7.63
CA ASN A 81 -1.68 -2.06 8.50
C ASN A 81 -3.00 -1.86 7.76
N ASP A 82 -4.07 -1.77 8.55
CA ASP A 82 -5.38 -1.42 8.00
C ASP A 82 -5.44 0.09 7.79
N GLN A 83 -6.12 0.53 6.74
CA GLN A 83 -6.49 1.92 6.61
C GLN A 83 -7.67 2.20 7.53
N LEU A 84 -7.51 3.16 8.45
CA LEU A 84 -8.56 3.52 9.41
C LEU A 84 -9.11 4.90 9.07
N GLY A 85 -10.44 5.00 9.08
CA GLY A 85 -11.15 6.23 8.75
C GLY A 85 -12.21 6.00 7.69
N ASP A 86 -13.18 6.92 7.62
CA ASP A 86 -14.32 6.80 6.73
C ASP A 86 -14.01 7.25 5.31
N ASP A 87 -13.04 8.14 5.15
CA ASP A 87 -12.61 8.61 3.84
C ASP A 87 -11.08 8.63 3.73
N LEU A 88 -10.59 8.90 2.53
CA LEU A 88 -9.15 8.88 2.28
C LEU A 88 -8.39 9.89 3.12
N GLY A 89 -8.95 11.09 3.32
CA GLY A 89 -8.31 12.11 4.14
C GLY A 89 -8.12 11.67 5.57
N GLU A 90 -9.16 11.07 6.18
CA GLU A 90 -9.07 10.53 7.54
C GLU A 90 -8.07 9.39 7.63
N ARG A 91 -8.07 8.50 6.64
CA ARG A 91 -7.15 7.36 6.61
C ARG A 91 -5.70 7.83 6.53
N MET A 92 -5.42 8.83 5.72
CA MET A 92 -4.08 9.41 5.62
C MET A 92 -3.68 10.08 6.92
N ALA A 93 -4.58 10.87 7.51
CA ALA A 93 -4.30 11.57 8.76
C ALA A 93 -4.00 10.58 9.87
N PHE A 94 -4.75 9.51 9.98
CA PHE A 94 -4.52 8.47 10.99
C PHE A 94 -3.16 7.81 10.79
N ALA A 95 -2.85 7.39 9.56
CA ALA A 95 -1.59 6.71 9.27
C ALA A 95 -0.38 7.61 9.53
N MET A 96 -0.47 8.88 9.18
CA MET A 96 0.60 9.84 9.42
C MET A 96 0.77 10.14 10.88
N SER A 97 -0.33 10.25 11.65
CA SER A 97 -0.27 10.42 13.10
C SER A 97 0.44 9.25 13.78
N SER A 98 0.17 8.04 13.32
CA SER A 98 0.81 6.84 13.86
C SER A 98 2.28 6.76 13.52
N ALA A 99 2.73 7.52 12.53
CA ALA A 99 4.12 7.52 12.06
C ALA A 99 4.92 8.74 12.53
N LEU A 100 4.48 9.42 13.60
CA LEU A 100 5.12 10.68 14.07
C LEU A 100 6.60 10.55 14.42
N GLN A 101 7.05 9.37 14.81
CA GLN A 101 8.46 9.11 15.12
C GLN A 101 9.33 8.96 13.87
N TYR A 102 8.72 9.01 12.69
CA TYR A 102 9.39 8.86 11.40
C TYR A 102 9.20 10.13 10.57
N ILE A 103 9.94 10.23 9.48
CA ILE A 103 9.68 11.23 8.44
C ILE A 103 8.75 10.56 7.44
N PRO A 104 7.45 10.88 7.42
CA PRO A 104 6.49 10.16 6.59
C PRO A 104 6.53 10.60 5.13
N LYS A 105 6.48 9.64 4.24
CA LYS A 105 6.23 9.82 2.81
C LYS A 105 5.13 8.87 2.42
N TYR A 106 4.40 9.16 1.36
CA TYR A 106 3.27 8.32 0.99
C TYR A 106 3.13 8.18 -0.51
N ARG A 107 2.52 7.06 -0.92
CA ARG A 107 2.13 6.76 -2.29
C ARG A 107 0.76 6.11 -2.30
N PHE A 108 0.05 6.30 -3.43
CA PHE A 108 -1.24 5.66 -3.66
C PHE A 108 -1.15 4.72 -4.84
N ILE A 109 -1.72 3.54 -4.67
CA ILE A 109 -1.88 2.57 -5.75
C ILE A 109 -3.38 2.23 -5.81
N SER A 110 -4.06 2.81 -6.76
CA SER A 110 -5.51 2.63 -6.92
C SER A 110 -5.88 1.81 -8.14
#